data_6df1b99b8e3486d9ef392b82e3165978
#
_entry.id   6df1b99b8e3486d9ef392b82e3165978
#
_cell.length_a   1.000
_cell.length_b   1.000
_cell.length_c   1.000
_cell.angle_alpha   90.00
_cell.angle_beta   90.00
_cell.angle_gamma   90.00
#
_symmetry.space_group_name_H-M   'P 1'
#
loop_
_entity.id
_entity.type
_entity.pdbx_description
1 polymer ?
#
loop_
_entity_poly.entity_id
_entity_poly.type
_entity_poly.pdbx_seq_one_letter_code
_entity_poly.pdbx_strand_id
1 'polypeptide(L)'
;MSGTGANGHDGSDRAIEIERPGPGDHRTTILVDGRPVETLVDLPPLRNRLLFVGLNPSPVSVAAGHYHQDRLGRTFWGRLMVARILPADTPLEAADDALVAVGHGITDLLKTPTGRDDASDAALTAGVGTLWQKVAIWRPAAIVFVYKRAARIAAGRALEESWGALPGVALAGRPCFLMPGPYAPREQVDEGLNFLRNIASALPD
;
A
#
# COMPACT_ATOMS: atom_id res chain seq x y z
N MET A 1 50.59 29.94 13.49
CA MET A 1 50.39 28.48 13.51
C MET A 1 48.91 28.25 13.62
N SER A 2 48.31 27.96 12.48
CA SER A 2 46.86 27.86 12.32
C SER A 2 46.50 26.39 12.24
N GLY A 3 45.67 25.92 13.17
CA GLY A 3 45.11 24.58 13.15
C GLY A 3 43.63 24.65 12.83
N THR A 4 43.28 24.43 11.59
CA THR A 4 41.87 24.25 11.13
C THR A 4 41.45 22.81 11.40
N GLY A 5 40.63 22.59 12.43
CA GLY A 5 39.96 21.35 12.69
C GLY A 5 38.70 21.26 11.76
N ALA A 6 38.75 20.38 10.76
CA ALA A 6 37.57 20.02 9.97
C ALA A 6 36.72 19.04 10.79
N ASN A 7 35.57 19.51 11.27
CA ASN A 7 34.52 18.65 11.80
C ASN A 7 33.87 17.90 10.63
N GLY A 8 34.26 16.64 10.43
CA GLY A 8 33.55 15.68 9.62
C GLY A 8 32.22 15.38 10.27
N HIS A 9 31.11 15.85 9.65
CA HIS A 9 29.77 15.38 9.96
C HIS A 9 29.63 13.98 9.38
N ASP A 10 29.92 12.98 10.19
CA ASP A 10 29.53 11.59 9.91
C ASP A 10 28.01 11.48 10.11
N GLY A 11 27.29 11.79 9.05
CA GLY A 11 25.87 11.53 8.94
C GLY A 11 25.64 10.04 8.74
N SER A 12 25.89 9.22 9.75
CA SER A 12 25.45 7.83 9.73
C SER A 12 23.91 7.83 9.61
N ASP A 13 23.44 7.59 8.39
CA ASP A 13 22.04 7.32 8.07
C ASP A 13 21.66 6.00 8.76
N ARG A 14 21.44 6.05 10.09
CA ARG A 14 20.93 4.90 10.84
C ARG A 14 19.61 4.56 10.24
N ALA A 15 19.60 3.51 9.42
CA ALA A 15 18.38 2.93 8.87
C ALA A 15 17.44 2.65 10.05
N ILE A 16 16.32 3.34 10.10
CA ILE A 16 15.24 3.02 11.05
C ILE A 16 14.83 1.60 10.70
N GLU A 17 15.10 0.66 11.58
CA GLU A 17 14.68 -0.72 11.42
C GLU A 17 13.16 -0.74 11.59
N ILE A 18 12.46 -1.05 10.51
CA ILE A 18 11.00 -1.12 10.48
C ILE A 18 10.63 -2.54 10.87
N GLU A 19 10.01 -2.70 12.04
CA GLU A 19 9.45 -3.97 12.44
C GLU A 19 8.35 -4.38 11.45
N ARG A 20 8.52 -5.57 10.87
CA ARG A 20 7.54 -6.15 9.95
C ARG A 20 6.82 -7.29 10.68
N PRO A 21 5.48 -7.28 10.72
CA PRO A 21 4.73 -8.38 11.28
C PRO A 21 5.11 -9.70 10.61
N GLY A 22 5.22 -10.76 11.40
CA GLY A 22 5.39 -12.11 10.87
C GLY A 22 4.13 -12.59 10.14
N PRO A 23 4.20 -13.76 9.47
CA PRO A 23 3.04 -14.35 8.80
C PRO A 23 1.97 -14.77 9.81
N GLY A 24 0.70 -14.75 9.38
CA GLY A 24 -0.46 -15.21 10.13
C GLY A 24 -1.49 -14.11 10.41
N ASP A 25 -2.08 -14.12 11.59
CA ASP A 25 -3.15 -13.20 11.97
C ASP A 25 -2.63 -11.75 12.10
N HIS A 26 -3.11 -10.87 11.25
CA HIS A 26 -2.74 -9.45 11.21
C HIS A 26 -3.70 -8.53 11.95
N ARG A 27 -4.59 -9.06 12.78
CA ARG A 27 -5.49 -8.24 13.59
C ARG A 27 -4.74 -7.42 14.64
N THR A 28 -5.24 -6.24 14.87
CA THR A 28 -4.81 -5.35 15.95
C THR A 28 -5.98 -4.51 16.43
N THR A 29 -5.80 -3.80 17.52
CA THR A 29 -6.82 -2.91 18.08
C THR A 29 -6.31 -1.48 18.04
N ILE A 30 -7.12 -0.56 17.53
CA ILE A 30 -6.89 0.88 17.58
C ILE A 30 -7.97 1.57 18.43
N LEU A 31 -7.71 2.78 18.88
CA LEU A 31 -8.72 3.60 19.54
C LEU A 31 -9.35 4.56 18.52
N VAL A 32 -10.66 4.49 18.38
CA VAL A 32 -11.45 5.41 17.57
C VAL A 32 -12.44 6.10 18.51
N ASP A 33 -12.34 7.41 18.68
CA ASP A 33 -13.14 8.19 19.64
C ASP A 33 -13.12 7.59 21.05
N GLY A 34 -11.95 7.11 21.51
CA GLY A 34 -11.74 6.49 22.81
C GLY A 34 -12.29 5.06 22.95
N ARG A 35 -12.82 4.46 21.88
CA ARG A 35 -13.34 3.09 21.89
C ARG A 35 -12.38 2.14 21.17
N PRO A 36 -12.14 0.93 21.70
CA PRO A 36 -11.34 -0.06 21.02
C PRO A 36 -12.08 -0.57 19.77
N VAL A 37 -11.37 -0.57 18.63
CA VAL A 37 -11.87 -1.07 17.36
C VAL A 37 -10.83 -2.04 16.79
N GLU A 38 -11.25 -3.27 16.50
CA GLU A 38 -10.40 -4.26 15.85
C GLU A 38 -10.21 -3.89 14.38
N THR A 39 -8.98 -4.02 13.89
CA THR A 39 -8.58 -3.70 12.52
C THR A 39 -7.40 -4.56 12.08
N LEU A 40 -6.81 -4.26 10.91
CA LEU A 40 -5.59 -4.92 10.44
C LEU A 40 -4.36 -4.02 10.67
N VAL A 41 -3.25 -4.59 11.12
CA VAL A 41 -1.96 -3.92 11.22
C VAL A 41 -1.45 -3.57 9.82
N ASP A 42 -0.61 -2.54 9.71
CA ASP A 42 0.08 -2.26 8.46
C ASP A 42 1.16 -3.31 8.18
N LEU A 43 1.31 -3.67 6.93
CA LEU A 43 2.38 -4.56 6.47
C LEU A 43 3.39 -3.74 5.64
N PRO A 44 4.46 -3.20 6.28
CA PRO A 44 5.42 -2.35 5.61
C PRO A 44 6.18 -3.10 4.50
N PRO A 45 6.48 -2.46 3.36
CA PRO A 45 7.38 -3.02 2.37
C PRO A 45 8.83 -2.98 2.86
N LEU A 46 9.69 -3.80 2.29
CA LEU A 46 11.12 -3.54 2.31
C LEU A 46 11.40 -2.25 1.53
N ARG A 47 12.52 -1.59 1.86
CA ARG A 47 12.96 -0.39 1.15
C ARG A 47 13.04 -0.68 -0.37
N ASN A 48 12.59 0.26 -1.18
CA ASN A 48 12.56 0.16 -2.63
C ASN A 48 11.67 -0.96 -3.20
N ARG A 49 10.71 -1.48 -2.43
CA ARG A 49 9.65 -2.37 -2.92
C ARG A 49 8.34 -1.60 -3.10
N LEU A 50 7.30 -2.25 -3.62
CA LEU A 50 5.99 -1.63 -3.82
C LEU A 50 5.21 -1.54 -2.50
N LEU A 51 4.47 -0.45 -2.35
CA LEU A 51 3.44 -0.30 -1.31
C LEU A 51 2.08 -0.24 -1.97
N PHE A 52 1.23 -1.21 -1.69
CA PHE A 52 -0.17 -1.20 -2.09
C PHE A 52 -1.03 -0.45 -1.06
N VAL A 53 -1.95 0.38 -1.55
CA VAL A 53 -2.79 1.22 -0.68
C VAL A 53 -4.26 1.00 -1.01
N GLY A 54 -5.00 0.42 -0.06
CA GLY A 54 -6.44 0.29 -0.08
C GLY A 54 -7.17 1.54 0.45
N LEU A 55 -8.50 1.43 0.61
CA LEU A 55 -9.32 2.47 1.23
C LEU A 55 -9.34 2.30 2.74
N ASN A 56 -9.87 1.17 3.20
CA ASN A 56 -10.03 0.79 4.59
C ASN A 56 -10.26 -0.73 4.68
N PRO A 57 -9.97 -1.36 5.80
CA PRO A 57 -10.25 -2.78 5.99
C PRO A 57 -11.77 -3.05 5.91
N SER A 58 -12.17 -4.10 5.20
CA SER A 58 -13.54 -4.59 5.27
C SER A 58 -13.75 -5.42 6.55
N PRO A 59 -14.98 -5.47 7.11
CA PRO A 59 -15.28 -6.35 8.24
C PRO A 59 -14.93 -7.82 7.96
N VAL A 60 -15.08 -8.28 6.71
CA VAL A 60 -14.71 -9.64 6.28
C VAL A 60 -13.20 -9.85 6.38
N SER A 61 -12.41 -8.87 5.96
CA SER A 61 -10.95 -8.92 6.04
C SER A 61 -10.45 -8.93 7.49
N VAL A 62 -11.05 -8.10 8.36
CA VAL A 62 -10.72 -8.08 9.80
C VAL A 62 -11.09 -9.41 10.45
N ALA A 63 -12.29 -9.94 10.20
CA ALA A 63 -12.69 -11.23 10.74
C ALA A 63 -11.78 -12.39 10.31
N ALA A 64 -11.25 -12.33 9.10
CA ALA A 64 -10.28 -13.30 8.57
C ALA A 64 -8.85 -13.08 9.10
N GLY A 65 -8.52 -11.91 9.64
CA GLY A 65 -7.15 -11.54 10.03
C GLY A 65 -6.22 -11.24 8.87
N HIS A 66 -6.74 -11.08 7.65
CA HIS A 66 -5.96 -10.91 6.42
C HIS A 66 -6.56 -9.86 5.49
N TYR A 67 -5.71 -9.16 4.76
CA TYR A 67 -6.14 -8.13 3.80
C TYR A 67 -6.94 -8.69 2.63
N HIS A 68 -7.93 -7.93 2.17
CA HIS A 68 -8.66 -8.19 0.92
C HIS A 68 -9.29 -9.59 0.83
N GLN A 69 -10.01 -10.02 1.87
CA GLN A 69 -10.65 -11.34 1.94
C GLN A 69 -12.09 -11.37 1.40
N ASP A 70 -12.70 -10.23 1.11
CA ASP A 70 -13.98 -10.18 0.41
C ASP A 70 -13.83 -10.57 -1.08
N ARG A 71 -14.96 -10.73 -1.78
CA ARG A 71 -14.98 -11.16 -3.20
C ARG A 71 -14.14 -10.25 -4.11
N LEU A 72 -14.15 -8.95 -3.90
CA LEU A 72 -13.36 -8.01 -4.73
C LEU A 72 -11.89 -7.99 -4.31
N GLY A 73 -11.63 -8.16 -3.04
CA GLY A 73 -10.29 -8.30 -2.51
C GLY A 73 -9.58 -9.53 -3.08
N ARG A 74 -10.27 -10.67 -3.17
CA ARG A 74 -9.72 -11.87 -3.81
C ARG A 74 -9.40 -11.67 -5.29
N THR A 75 -10.16 -10.82 -5.99
CA THR A 75 -9.82 -10.40 -7.36
C THR A 75 -8.51 -9.62 -7.41
N PHE A 76 -8.24 -8.77 -6.43
CA PHE A 76 -6.96 -8.05 -6.31
C PHE A 76 -5.78 -9.03 -6.21
N TRP A 77 -5.86 -10.01 -5.32
CA TRP A 77 -4.81 -11.03 -5.19
C TRP A 77 -4.58 -11.82 -6.48
N GLY A 78 -5.65 -12.30 -7.11
CA GLY A 78 -5.55 -12.98 -8.41
C GLY A 78 -4.87 -12.14 -9.48
N ARG A 79 -5.08 -10.83 -9.48
CA ARG A 79 -4.39 -9.90 -10.39
C ARG A 79 -2.89 -9.78 -10.10
N LEU A 80 -2.49 -9.80 -8.84
CA LEU A 80 -1.06 -9.79 -8.48
C LEU A 80 -0.35 -11.07 -8.91
N MET A 81 -1.03 -12.21 -8.87
CA MET A 81 -0.53 -13.48 -9.43
C MET A 81 -0.37 -13.40 -10.95
N VAL A 82 -1.38 -12.90 -11.66
CA VAL A 82 -1.32 -12.68 -13.13
C VAL A 82 -0.19 -11.69 -13.49
N ALA A 83 0.00 -10.65 -12.70
CA ALA A 83 1.11 -9.70 -12.85
C ALA A 83 2.48 -10.28 -12.44
N ARG A 84 2.54 -11.51 -11.94
CA ARG A 84 3.76 -12.17 -11.43
C ARG A 84 4.45 -11.42 -10.29
N ILE A 85 3.68 -10.69 -9.51
CA ILE A 85 4.12 -10.08 -8.25
C ILE A 85 4.07 -11.11 -7.14
N LEU A 86 3.05 -11.98 -7.18
CA LEU A 86 2.94 -13.15 -6.32
C LEU A 86 3.11 -14.44 -7.13
N PRO A 87 3.57 -15.52 -6.50
CA PRO A 87 3.52 -16.87 -7.08
C PRO A 87 2.09 -17.22 -7.53
N ALA A 88 1.97 -17.96 -8.63
CA ALA A 88 0.67 -18.28 -9.23
C ALA A 88 -0.20 -19.21 -8.36
N ASP A 89 0.41 -19.95 -7.46
CA ASP A 89 -0.19 -20.90 -6.53
C ASP A 89 -0.39 -20.34 -5.11
N THR A 90 -0.26 -19.01 -4.94
CA THR A 90 -0.43 -18.37 -3.62
C THR A 90 -1.86 -18.61 -3.09
N PRO A 91 -2.01 -19.15 -1.87
CA PRO A 91 -3.30 -19.25 -1.23
C PRO A 91 -3.92 -17.87 -0.99
N LEU A 92 -5.18 -17.67 -1.41
CA LEU A 92 -5.84 -16.35 -1.29
C LEU A 92 -6.06 -15.92 0.15
N GLU A 93 -6.18 -16.89 1.06
CA GLU A 93 -6.41 -16.69 2.49
C GLU A 93 -5.23 -16.04 3.19
N ALA A 94 -4.01 -16.23 2.67
CA ALA A 94 -2.73 -15.72 3.21
C ALA A 94 -1.91 -14.99 2.14
N ALA A 95 -2.57 -14.37 1.17
CA ALA A 95 -1.88 -13.72 0.06
C ALA A 95 -1.11 -12.46 0.50
N ASP A 96 -1.50 -11.81 1.58
CA ASP A 96 -0.77 -10.72 2.21
C ASP A 96 0.54 -11.21 2.87
N ASP A 97 0.57 -12.41 3.46
CA ASP A 97 1.81 -13.02 3.93
C ASP A 97 2.78 -13.26 2.78
N ALA A 98 2.28 -13.80 1.66
CA ALA A 98 3.09 -13.98 0.45
C ALA A 98 3.61 -12.66 -0.11
N LEU A 99 2.79 -11.59 -0.07
CA LEU A 99 3.18 -10.25 -0.48
C LEU A 99 4.35 -9.72 0.37
N VAL A 100 4.26 -9.90 1.69
CA VAL A 100 5.32 -9.52 2.63
C VAL A 100 6.58 -10.36 2.40
N ALA A 101 6.44 -11.66 2.13
CA ALA A 101 7.57 -12.56 1.88
C ALA A 101 8.39 -12.15 0.64
N VAL A 102 7.74 -11.62 -0.41
CA VAL A 102 8.43 -11.08 -1.60
C VAL A 102 8.86 -9.61 -1.44
N GLY A 103 8.76 -9.08 -0.23
CA GLY A 103 9.28 -7.76 0.14
C GLY A 103 8.32 -6.59 -0.09
N HIS A 104 7.17 -6.78 -0.71
CA HIS A 104 6.17 -5.74 -0.89
C HIS A 104 5.37 -5.48 0.40
N GLY A 105 4.60 -4.39 0.41
CA GLY A 105 3.80 -4.04 1.57
C GLY A 105 2.37 -3.65 1.19
N ILE A 106 1.50 -3.61 2.19
CA ILE A 106 0.12 -3.17 2.04
C ILE A 106 -0.34 -2.37 3.26
N THR A 107 -1.14 -1.35 3.01
CA THR A 107 -1.81 -0.54 4.03
C THR A 107 -3.13 -0.02 3.49
N ASP A 108 -3.92 0.57 4.36
CA ASP A 108 -5.12 1.31 4.00
C ASP A 108 -4.99 2.80 4.33
N LEU A 109 -5.72 3.62 3.59
CA LEU A 109 -5.78 5.07 3.81
C LEU A 109 -6.45 5.40 5.14
N LEU A 110 -7.50 4.64 5.50
CA LEU A 110 -8.19 4.71 6.78
C LEU A 110 -8.09 3.34 7.47
N LYS A 111 -7.76 3.33 8.77
CA LYS A 111 -7.65 2.08 9.53
C LYS A 111 -8.94 1.63 10.21
N THR A 112 -9.96 2.49 10.25
CA THR A 112 -11.27 2.12 10.81
C THR A 112 -12.00 1.21 9.83
N PRO A 113 -12.38 -0.01 10.22
CA PRO A 113 -13.12 -0.91 9.35
C PRO A 113 -14.53 -0.36 9.10
N THR A 114 -14.93 -0.31 7.84
CA THR A 114 -16.29 0.05 7.44
C THR A 114 -16.70 -0.76 6.21
N GLY A 115 -18.00 -0.79 5.91
CA GLY A 115 -18.48 -1.21 4.61
C GLY A 115 -17.87 -0.36 3.48
N ARG A 116 -17.96 -0.85 2.25
CA ARG A 116 -17.27 -0.23 1.09
C ARG A 116 -17.57 1.25 0.92
N ASP A 117 -18.81 1.68 1.14
CA ASP A 117 -19.29 3.03 0.85
C ASP A 117 -19.49 3.87 2.12
N ASP A 118 -19.25 3.31 3.30
CA ASP A 118 -19.53 3.96 4.59
C ASP A 118 -18.42 4.92 5.04
N ALA A 119 -17.20 4.75 4.53
CA ALA A 119 -16.10 5.67 4.83
C ALA A 119 -16.32 7.01 4.13
N SER A 120 -16.47 8.09 4.91
CA SER A 120 -16.60 9.43 4.34
C SER A 120 -15.30 9.92 3.69
N ASP A 121 -15.40 10.79 2.66
CA ASP A 121 -14.21 11.42 2.07
C ASP A 121 -13.42 12.24 3.09
N ALA A 122 -14.09 12.83 4.08
CA ALA A 122 -13.43 13.57 5.16
C ALA A 122 -12.54 12.64 6.03
N ALA A 123 -13.05 11.47 6.43
CA ALA A 123 -12.28 10.50 7.20
C ALA A 123 -11.09 9.96 6.40
N LEU A 124 -11.29 9.65 5.11
CA LEU A 124 -10.23 9.21 4.22
C LEU A 124 -9.16 10.30 4.03
N THR A 125 -9.57 11.58 3.87
CA THR A 125 -8.65 12.71 3.73
C THR A 125 -7.80 12.89 4.99
N ALA A 126 -8.36 12.71 6.17
CA ALA A 126 -7.60 12.74 7.43
C ALA A 126 -6.49 11.69 7.47
N GLY A 127 -6.67 10.53 6.80
CA GLY A 127 -5.66 9.47 6.70
C GLY A 127 -4.47 9.79 5.78
N VAL A 128 -4.58 10.79 4.89
CA VAL A 128 -3.52 11.11 3.90
C VAL A 128 -2.23 11.53 4.58
N GLY A 129 -2.30 12.34 5.64
CA GLY A 129 -1.11 12.77 6.39
C GLY A 129 -0.37 11.58 7.01
N THR A 130 -1.10 10.63 7.58
CA THR A 130 -0.52 9.39 8.13
C THR A 130 0.10 8.52 7.03
N LEU A 131 -0.57 8.38 5.89
CA LEU A 131 0.01 7.65 4.74
C LEU A 131 1.30 8.32 4.25
N TRP A 132 1.33 9.65 4.18
CA TRP A 132 2.55 10.39 3.79
C TRP A 132 3.72 10.09 4.74
N GLN A 133 3.48 10.09 6.06
CA GLN A 133 4.48 9.75 7.07
C GLN A 133 4.98 8.31 6.91
N LYS A 134 4.09 7.34 6.72
CA LYS A 134 4.44 5.94 6.45
C LYS A 134 5.35 5.83 5.22
N VAL A 135 5.00 6.47 4.12
CA VAL A 135 5.80 6.47 2.88
C VAL A 135 7.18 7.09 3.10
N ALA A 136 7.26 8.18 3.85
CA ALA A 136 8.54 8.83 4.18
C ALA A 136 9.47 7.91 4.99
N ILE A 137 8.91 7.14 5.92
CA ILE A 137 9.65 6.19 6.77
C ILE A 137 10.01 4.92 5.99
N TRP A 138 9.02 4.29 5.33
CA TRP A 138 9.19 3.00 4.67
C TRP A 138 9.97 3.08 3.35
N ARG A 139 9.97 4.24 2.72
CA ARG A 139 10.69 4.51 1.47
C ARG A 139 10.43 3.48 0.37
N PRO A 140 9.17 3.17 0.03
CA PRO A 140 8.88 2.28 -1.08
C PRO A 140 9.45 2.85 -2.38
N ALA A 141 9.64 2.02 -3.40
CA ALA A 141 9.98 2.48 -4.75
C ALA A 141 8.81 3.25 -5.38
N ALA A 142 7.59 2.76 -5.15
CA ALA A 142 6.37 3.34 -5.67
C ALA A 142 5.16 2.99 -4.80
N ILE A 143 4.12 3.80 -4.91
CA ILE A 143 2.82 3.58 -4.28
C ILE A 143 1.83 3.12 -5.35
N VAL A 144 1.12 2.02 -5.08
CA VAL A 144 0.12 1.46 -5.98
C VAL A 144 -1.25 1.54 -5.30
N PHE A 145 -2.09 2.46 -5.72
CA PHE A 145 -3.46 2.55 -5.23
C PHE A 145 -4.32 1.44 -5.84
N VAL A 146 -5.00 0.68 -4.97
CA VAL A 146 -5.89 -0.40 -5.38
C VAL A 146 -7.22 0.14 -5.93
N TYR A 147 -7.66 1.31 -5.42
CA TYR A 147 -8.93 1.93 -5.78
C TYR A 147 -8.76 3.38 -6.21
N LYS A 148 -9.47 3.78 -7.29
CA LYS A 148 -9.46 5.17 -7.81
C LYS A 148 -9.86 6.19 -6.74
N ARG A 149 -10.81 5.84 -5.84
CA ARG A 149 -11.22 6.74 -4.75
C ARG A 149 -10.06 7.05 -3.80
N ALA A 150 -9.26 6.04 -3.41
CA ALA A 150 -8.08 6.26 -2.56
C ALA A 150 -7.05 7.15 -3.25
N ALA A 151 -6.76 6.87 -4.53
CA ALA A 151 -5.84 7.67 -5.32
C ALA A 151 -6.29 9.14 -5.46
N ARG A 152 -7.60 9.37 -5.75
CA ARG A 152 -8.19 10.72 -5.86
C ARG A 152 -8.05 11.51 -4.56
N ILE A 153 -8.34 10.88 -3.44
CA ILE A 153 -8.25 11.52 -2.11
C ILE A 153 -6.79 11.84 -1.78
N ALA A 154 -5.87 10.89 -1.99
CA ALA A 154 -4.46 11.12 -1.75
C ALA A 154 -3.85 12.19 -2.67
N ALA A 155 -4.34 12.29 -3.92
CA ALA A 155 -3.93 13.32 -4.87
C ALA A 155 -4.50 14.71 -4.55
N GLY A 156 -5.57 14.81 -3.76
CA GLY A 156 -6.29 16.06 -3.48
C GLY A 156 -6.95 16.69 -4.72
N ARG A 157 -7.13 15.95 -5.81
CA ARG A 157 -7.73 16.41 -7.08
C ARG A 157 -8.48 15.29 -7.79
N ALA A 158 -9.29 15.66 -8.77
CA ALA A 158 -9.85 14.69 -9.72
C ALA A 158 -8.75 13.99 -10.50
N LEU A 159 -8.98 12.72 -10.84
CA LEU A 159 -8.09 11.90 -11.67
C LEU A 159 -8.80 11.58 -12.98
N GLU A 160 -8.15 11.93 -14.08
CA GLU A 160 -8.60 11.55 -15.42
C GLU A 160 -8.24 10.10 -15.71
N GLU A 161 -7.09 9.65 -15.19
CA GLU A 161 -6.56 8.33 -15.38
C GLU A 161 -7.50 7.25 -14.80
N SER A 162 -7.74 6.19 -15.54
CA SER A 162 -8.47 5.01 -15.09
C SER A 162 -7.57 3.93 -14.47
N TRP A 163 -6.29 3.93 -14.86
CA TRP A 163 -5.20 3.07 -14.36
C TRP A 163 -3.83 3.59 -14.82
N GLY A 164 -2.75 3.01 -14.31
CA GLY A 164 -1.37 3.34 -14.71
C GLY A 164 -0.71 4.40 -13.86
N ALA A 165 0.28 5.07 -14.41
CA ALA A 165 0.97 6.16 -13.74
C ALA A 165 0.02 7.34 -13.45
N LEU A 166 0.23 8.01 -12.32
CA LEU A 166 -0.50 9.20 -11.93
C LEU A 166 0.42 10.44 -12.07
N PRO A 167 0.48 11.09 -13.25
CA PRO A 167 1.37 12.22 -13.47
C PRO A 167 1.11 13.35 -12.47
N GLY A 168 2.20 13.89 -11.90
CA GLY A 168 2.11 14.98 -10.91
C GLY A 168 1.59 14.56 -9.54
N VAL A 169 1.32 13.27 -9.30
CA VAL A 169 0.96 12.74 -7.97
C VAL A 169 2.17 12.01 -7.38
N ALA A 170 2.67 12.52 -6.26
CA ALA A 170 3.74 11.89 -5.51
C ALA A 170 3.47 12.02 -4.00
N LEU A 171 3.74 10.97 -3.26
CA LEU A 171 3.70 10.97 -1.79
C LEU A 171 5.13 10.85 -1.25
N ALA A 172 5.55 11.80 -0.44
CA ALA A 172 6.93 11.88 0.07
C ALA A 172 7.99 11.67 -1.03
N GLY A 173 7.77 12.25 -2.23
CA GLY A 173 8.65 12.13 -3.39
C GLY A 173 8.59 10.79 -4.13
N ARG A 174 7.69 9.89 -3.77
CA ARG A 174 7.54 8.59 -4.42
C ARG A 174 6.44 8.63 -5.49
N PRO A 175 6.68 8.05 -6.68
CA PRO A 175 5.68 8.02 -7.75
C PRO A 175 4.46 7.18 -7.34
N CYS A 176 3.30 7.61 -7.84
CA CYS A 176 2.02 6.95 -7.57
C CYS A 176 1.46 6.32 -8.85
N PHE A 177 0.84 5.17 -8.69
CA PHE A 177 0.19 4.40 -9.72
C PHE A 177 -1.22 3.99 -9.26
N LEU A 178 -2.09 3.73 -10.22
CA LEU A 178 -3.46 3.26 -9.98
C LEU A 178 -3.67 1.92 -10.67
N MET A 179 -4.18 0.93 -9.94
CA MET A 179 -4.62 -0.33 -10.54
C MET A 179 -5.91 -0.15 -11.35
N PRO A 180 -6.13 -0.96 -12.40
CA PRO A 180 -7.42 -1.03 -13.06
C PRO A 180 -8.53 -1.34 -12.07
N GLY A 181 -9.66 -0.65 -12.17
CA GLY A 181 -10.82 -0.88 -11.30
C GLY A 181 -11.35 -2.31 -11.37
N PRO A 182 -12.09 -2.80 -10.36
CA PRO A 182 -12.56 -4.19 -10.31
C PRO A 182 -13.48 -4.57 -11.48
N TYR A 183 -14.13 -3.58 -12.07
CA TYR A 183 -15.06 -3.75 -13.21
C TYR A 183 -14.47 -3.19 -14.53
N ALA A 184 -13.16 -2.92 -14.58
CA ALA A 184 -12.52 -2.43 -15.80
C ALA A 184 -12.64 -3.49 -16.92
N PRO A 185 -12.76 -3.06 -18.19
CA PRO A 185 -12.70 -3.97 -19.33
C PRO A 185 -11.42 -4.82 -19.31
N ARG A 186 -11.54 -6.05 -19.84
CA ARG A 186 -10.44 -7.02 -19.81
C ARG A 186 -9.15 -6.46 -20.41
N GLU A 187 -9.25 -5.76 -21.54
CA GLU A 187 -8.10 -5.13 -22.21
C GLU A 187 -7.36 -4.17 -21.26
N GLN A 188 -8.09 -3.27 -20.59
CA GLN A 188 -7.48 -2.36 -19.59
C GLN A 188 -6.86 -3.11 -18.40
N VAL A 189 -7.48 -4.22 -18.00
CA VAL A 189 -6.90 -5.07 -16.94
C VAL A 189 -5.58 -5.67 -17.41
N ASP A 190 -5.55 -6.27 -18.60
CA ASP A 190 -4.35 -6.91 -19.15
C ASP A 190 -3.20 -5.89 -19.35
N GLU A 191 -3.50 -4.72 -19.88
CA GLU A 191 -2.54 -3.62 -20.02
C GLU A 191 -2.02 -3.12 -18.66
N GLY A 192 -2.92 -2.87 -17.71
CA GLY A 192 -2.57 -2.40 -16.37
C GLY A 192 -1.73 -3.42 -15.59
N LEU A 193 -1.99 -4.71 -15.74
CA LEU A 193 -1.20 -5.76 -15.10
C LEU A 193 0.17 -5.93 -15.77
N ASN A 194 0.29 -5.76 -17.09
CA ASN A 194 1.57 -5.73 -17.79
C ASN A 194 2.40 -4.52 -17.33
N PHE A 195 1.79 -3.35 -17.22
CA PHE A 195 2.42 -2.15 -16.69
C PHE A 195 2.94 -2.37 -15.26
N LEU A 196 2.13 -2.94 -14.37
CA LEU A 196 2.50 -3.22 -12.98
C LEU A 196 3.64 -4.26 -12.90
N ARG A 197 3.61 -5.28 -13.75
CA ARG A 197 4.70 -6.27 -13.88
C ARG A 197 6.02 -5.59 -14.25
N ASN A 198 6.00 -4.70 -15.24
CA ASN A 198 7.20 -4.00 -15.69
C ASN A 198 7.81 -3.13 -14.58
N ILE A 199 6.96 -2.43 -13.80
CA ILE A 199 7.44 -1.66 -12.64
C ILE A 199 8.09 -2.61 -11.63
N ALA A 200 7.42 -3.70 -11.26
CA ALA A 200 7.94 -4.65 -10.26
C ALA A 200 9.26 -5.29 -10.71
N SER A 201 9.39 -5.62 -12.01
CA SER A 201 10.61 -6.21 -12.58
C SER A 201 11.79 -5.23 -12.69
N ALA A 202 11.53 -3.93 -12.66
CA ALA A 202 12.56 -2.89 -12.69
C ALA A 202 13.07 -2.51 -11.29
N LEU A 203 12.50 -3.09 -10.22
CA LEU A 203 12.96 -2.84 -8.86
C LEU A 203 14.30 -3.53 -8.60
N PRO A 204 15.20 -2.91 -7.83
CA PRO A 204 16.44 -3.57 -7.41
C PRO A 204 16.13 -4.79 -6.52
N ASP A 205 17.01 -5.76 -6.55
CA ASP A 205 16.97 -6.95 -5.69
C ASP A 205 17.17 -6.61 -4.20
#